data_8c45bb784775236c2e8c0cf9950e8ad2
#
_entry.id   8c45bb784775236c2e8c0cf9950e8ad2
#
_cell.length_a   1.000
_cell.length_b   1.000
_cell.length_c   1.000
_cell.angle_alpha   90.00
_cell.angle_beta   90.00
_cell.angle_gamma   90.00
#
_symmetry.space_group_name_H-M   'P 1'
#
loop_
_entity.id
_entity.type
_entity.pdbx_description
1 polymer ?
#
loop_
_entity_poly.entity_id
_entity_poly.type
_entity_poly.pdbx_seq_one_letter_code
_entity_poly.pdbx_strand_id
1 'polypeptide(L)'
;MSYEQMYSSGALTFGTFPALVVGGKGVINQTQAIASYVGKLTGLYPSEPFLQAKCDEAIDGLTDVSELVTATMQERDPSRKIRWRQQLISAEGRMTMLLNGLESMCKQNGCNAHVAGPELTVSDLAIWRAVGWLSSGVIDGIPATYVRDTFPNLHAVHVAADALPKVAEWKAAHPHQYR
;
A
#
# COMPACT_ATOMS: atom_id res chain seq x y z
N MET A 1 -22.66 -8.66 7.04
CA MET A 1 -22.39 -10.07 6.68
C MET A 1 -21.07 -10.45 7.36
N SER A 2 -21.02 -11.56 8.12
CA SER A 2 -19.78 -12.04 8.75
C SER A 2 -18.83 -12.64 7.72
N TYR A 3 -17.54 -12.86 8.10
CA TYR A 3 -16.58 -13.58 7.25
C TYR A 3 -17.12 -14.94 6.82
N GLU A 4 -17.65 -15.73 7.78
CA GLU A 4 -18.20 -17.06 7.53
C GLU A 4 -19.39 -17.04 6.55
N GLN A 5 -20.27 -16.04 6.69
CA GLN A 5 -21.38 -15.86 5.75
C GLN A 5 -20.91 -15.49 4.35
N MET A 6 -19.88 -14.62 4.24
CA MET A 6 -19.31 -14.24 2.94
C MET A 6 -18.53 -15.40 2.31
N TYR A 7 -17.80 -16.17 3.11
CA TYR A 7 -17.06 -17.32 2.62
C TYR A 7 -17.99 -18.43 2.12
N SER A 8 -18.99 -18.82 2.95
CA SER A 8 -19.94 -19.89 2.60
C SER A 8 -20.86 -19.53 1.42
N SER A 9 -21.13 -18.24 1.20
CA SER A 9 -21.89 -17.76 0.04
C SER A 9 -21.08 -17.71 -1.26
N GLY A 10 -19.75 -17.99 -1.21
CA GLY A 10 -18.85 -17.84 -2.35
C GLY A 10 -18.46 -16.39 -2.68
N ALA A 11 -18.86 -15.42 -1.87
CA ALA A 11 -18.52 -14.01 -2.09
C ALA A 11 -17.03 -13.72 -1.89
N LEU A 12 -16.32 -14.53 -1.11
CA LEU A 12 -14.87 -14.46 -0.95
C LEU A 12 -14.20 -15.49 -1.88
N THR A 13 -14.01 -15.15 -3.14
CA THR A 13 -13.43 -16.04 -4.16
C THR A 13 -12.09 -16.65 -3.74
N PHE A 14 -11.27 -15.89 -3.02
CA PHE A 14 -9.94 -16.34 -2.54
C PHE A 14 -9.91 -16.61 -1.04
N GLY A 15 -11.08 -16.61 -0.37
CA GLY A 15 -11.16 -16.83 1.08
C GLY A 15 -10.54 -15.75 1.95
N THR A 16 -10.25 -14.56 1.39
CA THR A 16 -9.54 -13.48 2.07
C THR A 16 -10.21 -12.11 1.85
N PHE A 17 -9.95 -11.18 2.76
CA PHE A 17 -10.24 -9.76 2.58
C PHE A 17 -9.02 -9.03 1.97
N PRO A 18 -9.25 -7.86 1.33
CA PRO A 18 -10.51 -7.13 1.23
C PRO A 18 -11.48 -7.68 0.18
N ALA A 19 -12.76 -7.35 0.34
CA ALA A 19 -13.80 -7.63 -0.62
C ALA A 19 -14.70 -6.39 -0.78
N LEU A 20 -14.95 -5.96 -2.02
CA LEU A 20 -15.83 -4.85 -2.37
C LEU A 20 -17.14 -5.41 -2.94
N VAL A 21 -18.25 -5.14 -2.25
CA VAL A 21 -19.58 -5.47 -2.76
C VAL A 21 -20.07 -4.33 -3.65
N VAL A 22 -20.34 -4.63 -4.93
CA VAL A 22 -20.87 -3.68 -5.90
C VAL A 22 -22.34 -3.98 -6.11
N GLY A 23 -23.22 -3.07 -5.66
CA GLY A 23 -24.66 -3.24 -5.74
C GLY A 23 -25.15 -3.58 -7.16
N GLY A 24 -25.97 -4.64 -7.29
CA GLY A 24 -26.49 -5.11 -8.57
C GLY A 24 -25.50 -5.79 -9.52
N LYS A 25 -24.21 -5.93 -9.12
CA LYS A 25 -23.17 -6.53 -9.98
C LYS A 25 -22.50 -7.75 -9.35
N GLY A 26 -22.08 -7.67 -8.08
CA GLY A 26 -21.39 -8.75 -7.41
C GLY A 26 -20.28 -8.29 -6.49
N VAL A 27 -19.27 -9.14 -6.29
CA VAL A 27 -18.16 -8.87 -5.37
C VAL A 27 -16.84 -8.88 -6.15
N ILE A 28 -15.97 -7.90 -5.84
CA ILE A 28 -14.59 -7.83 -6.33
C ILE A 28 -13.68 -8.15 -5.15
N ASN A 29 -12.77 -9.08 -5.32
CA ASN A 29 -11.71 -9.40 -4.37
C ASN A 29 -10.36 -8.91 -4.91
N GLN A 30 -9.33 -8.94 -4.09
CA GLN A 30 -7.96 -8.49 -4.35
C GLN A 30 -7.81 -6.96 -4.35
N THR A 31 -6.84 -6.50 -3.57
CA THR A 31 -6.57 -5.08 -3.32
C THR A 31 -6.36 -4.31 -4.62
N GLN A 32 -5.54 -4.86 -5.55
CA GLN A 32 -5.26 -4.26 -6.84
C GLN A 32 -6.54 -4.09 -7.67
N ALA A 33 -7.34 -5.13 -7.81
CA ALA A 33 -8.58 -5.10 -8.59
C ALA A 33 -9.59 -4.08 -8.03
N ILE A 34 -9.69 -4.02 -6.70
CA ILE A 34 -10.56 -3.05 -6.00
C ILE A 34 -10.05 -1.63 -6.23
N ALA A 35 -8.74 -1.39 -6.07
CA ALA A 35 -8.13 -0.07 -6.25
C ALA A 35 -8.32 0.43 -7.69
N SER A 36 -8.03 -0.40 -8.69
CA SER A 36 -8.23 -0.06 -10.12
C SER A 36 -9.71 0.22 -10.43
N TYR A 37 -10.62 -0.59 -9.90
CA TYR A 37 -12.07 -0.39 -10.11
C TYR A 37 -12.54 0.94 -9.50
N VAL A 38 -12.20 1.20 -8.25
CA VAL A 38 -12.58 2.45 -7.55
C VAL A 38 -11.89 3.65 -8.20
N GLY A 39 -10.61 3.52 -8.55
CA GLY A 39 -9.86 4.57 -9.24
C GLY A 39 -10.50 4.98 -10.57
N LYS A 40 -10.97 4.01 -11.38
CA LYS A 40 -11.69 4.28 -12.63
C LYS A 40 -13.02 5.01 -12.39
N LEU A 41 -13.73 4.69 -11.30
CA LEU A 41 -14.98 5.36 -10.96
C LEU A 41 -14.80 6.80 -10.46
N THR A 42 -13.65 7.10 -9.86
CA THR A 42 -13.37 8.38 -9.18
C THR A 42 -12.44 9.29 -9.95
N GLY A 43 -11.97 8.87 -11.14
CA GLY A 43 -10.99 9.64 -11.93
C GLY A 43 -9.56 9.58 -11.39
N LEU A 44 -9.28 8.69 -10.43
CA LEU A 44 -7.95 8.47 -9.82
C LEU A 44 -7.18 7.31 -10.47
N TYR A 45 -7.53 6.96 -11.71
CA TYR A 45 -6.83 5.93 -12.47
C TYR A 45 -6.54 6.45 -13.87
N PRO A 46 -5.29 6.34 -14.36
CA PRO A 46 -4.93 6.92 -15.65
C PRO A 46 -5.76 6.37 -16.81
N SER A 47 -5.94 7.16 -17.87
CA SER A 47 -6.60 6.71 -19.10
C SER A 47 -5.59 6.09 -20.08
N GLU A 48 -4.32 6.48 -20.01
CA GLU A 48 -3.25 6.00 -20.89
C GLU A 48 -2.80 4.60 -20.43
N PRO A 49 -2.76 3.58 -21.32
CA PRO A 49 -2.50 2.19 -20.93
C PRO A 49 -1.15 1.93 -20.26
N PHE A 50 -0.08 2.63 -20.64
CA PHE A 50 1.22 2.47 -20.02
C PHE A 50 1.21 3.01 -18.59
N LEU A 51 0.57 4.17 -18.36
CA LEU A 51 0.41 4.73 -17.01
C LEU A 51 -0.51 3.87 -16.15
N GLN A 52 -1.52 3.21 -16.73
CA GLN A 52 -2.33 2.19 -16.04
C GLN A 52 -1.44 1.05 -15.52
N ALA A 53 -0.60 0.50 -16.39
CA ALA A 53 0.33 -0.57 -16.02
C ALA A 53 1.33 -0.11 -14.92
N LYS A 54 1.82 1.14 -14.99
CA LYS A 54 2.70 1.70 -13.94
C LYS A 54 1.97 1.90 -12.61
N CYS A 55 0.70 2.28 -12.65
CA CYS A 55 -0.14 2.38 -11.46
C CYS A 55 -0.34 0.99 -10.81
N ASP A 56 -0.64 -0.01 -11.62
CA ASP A 56 -0.82 -1.40 -11.18
C ASP A 56 0.50 -1.98 -10.64
N GLU A 57 1.62 -1.79 -11.33
CA GLU A 57 2.97 -2.20 -10.91
C GLU A 57 3.32 -1.66 -9.52
N ALA A 58 2.99 -0.40 -9.24
CA ALA A 58 3.26 0.19 -7.94
C ALA A 58 2.43 -0.47 -6.82
N ILE A 59 1.15 -0.75 -7.05
CA ILE A 59 0.27 -1.38 -6.06
C ILE A 59 0.69 -2.84 -5.81
N ASP A 60 1.05 -3.57 -6.86
CA ASP A 60 1.54 -4.95 -6.73
C ASP A 60 2.86 -4.99 -5.95
N GLY A 61 3.80 -4.08 -6.24
CA GLY A 61 5.04 -3.94 -5.47
C GLY A 61 4.81 -3.63 -3.99
N LEU A 62 3.79 -2.82 -3.66
CA LEU A 62 3.40 -2.57 -2.27
C LEU A 62 2.73 -3.79 -1.62
N THR A 63 2.00 -4.59 -2.38
CA THR A 63 1.44 -5.84 -1.91
C THR A 63 2.55 -6.80 -1.48
N ASP A 64 3.60 -6.95 -2.31
CA ASP A 64 4.78 -7.75 -1.97
C ASP A 64 5.45 -7.26 -0.66
N VAL A 65 5.60 -5.94 -0.48
CA VAL A 65 6.13 -5.35 0.77
C VAL A 65 5.25 -5.73 1.97
N SER A 66 3.94 -5.62 1.82
CA SER A 66 2.99 -5.95 2.89
C SER A 66 3.03 -7.44 3.27
N GLU A 67 3.19 -8.32 2.29
CA GLU A 67 3.31 -9.76 2.51
C GLU A 67 4.58 -10.12 3.29
N LEU A 68 5.70 -9.45 3.03
CA LEU A 68 6.93 -9.66 3.81
C LEU A 68 6.73 -9.35 5.30
N VAL A 69 6.05 -8.25 5.63
CA VAL A 69 5.74 -7.92 7.04
C VAL A 69 4.76 -8.92 7.63
N THR A 70 3.69 -9.26 6.90
CA THR A 70 2.66 -10.21 7.32
C THR A 70 3.25 -11.59 7.61
N ALA A 71 4.19 -12.06 6.78
CA ALA A 71 4.89 -13.31 7.02
C ALA A 71 5.62 -13.32 8.38
N THR A 72 6.22 -12.19 8.77
CA THR A 72 6.89 -12.10 10.09
C THR A 72 5.92 -12.17 11.27
N MET A 73 4.63 -11.89 11.06
CA MET A 73 3.62 -11.94 12.14
C MET A 73 3.35 -13.37 12.59
N GLN A 74 3.69 -14.38 11.78
CA GLN A 74 3.58 -15.80 12.14
C GLN A 74 4.68 -16.25 13.13
N GLU A 75 5.80 -15.53 13.22
CA GLU A 75 6.85 -15.84 14.18
C GLU A 75 6.39 -15.47 15.60
N ARG A 76 6.41 -16.46 16.50
CA ARG A 76 5.95 -16.33 17.89
C ARG A 76 7.04 -15.81 18.85
N ASP A 77 8.31 -16.05 18.52
CA ASP A 77 9.44 -15.54 19.31
C ASP A 77 9.70 -14.06 18.96
N PRO A 78 9.53 -13.12 19.90
CA PRO A 78 9.68 -11.70 19.62
C PRO A 78 11.07 -11.34 19.11
N SER A 79 12.12 -11.99 19.66
CA SER A 79 13.51 -11.71 19.29
C SER A 79 13.81 -12.20 17.86
N ARG A 80 13.25 -13.34 17.46
CA ARG A 80 13.38 -13.84 16.08
C ARG A 80 12.62 -12.96 15.11
N LYS A 81 11.41 -12.54 15.48
CA LYS A 81 10.59 -11.62 14.69
C LYS A 81 11.31 -10.31 14.40
N ILE A 82 11.88 -9.69 15.44
CA ILE A 82 12.66 -8.45 15.29
C ILE A 82 13.86 -8.67 14.38
N ARG A 83 14.66 -9.73 14.61
CA ARG A 83 15.81 -10.03 13.76
C ARG A 83 15.42 -10.25 12.29
N TRP A 84 14.32 -10.98 12.03
CA TRP A 84 13.82 -11.19 10.68
C TRP A 84 13.48 -9.86 10.01
N ARG A 85 12.74 -8.98 10.69
CA ARG A 85 12.39 -7.65 10.16
C ARG A 85 13.63 -6.79 9.92
N GLN A 86 14.61 -6.83 10.81
CA GLN A 86 15.90 -6.14 10.61
C GLN A 86 16.65 -6.67 9.37
N GLN A 87 16.59 -7.97 9.08
CA GLN A 87 17.15 -8.53 7.87
C GLN A 87 16.39 -8.04 6.61
N LEU A 88 15.06 -7.93 6.67
CA LEU A 88 14.25 -7.42 5.55
C LEU A 88 14.61 -5.98 5.17
N ILE A 89 14.96 -5.14 6.14
CA ILE A 89 15.31 -3.72 5.94
C ILE A 89 16.83 -3.47 5.86
N SER A 90 17.67 -4.50 5.90
CA SER A 90 19.09 -4.34 5.65
C SER A 90 19.38 -3.82 4.23
N ALA A 91 20.59 -3.36 3.95
CA ALA A 91 20.95 -2.84 2.62
C ALA A 91 20.65 -3.83 1.48
N GLU A 92 20.82 -5.12 1.73
CA GLU A 92 20.54 -6.21 0.78
C GLU A 92 19.20 -6.91 1.07
N GLY A 93 18.42 -6.36 1.99
CA GLY A 93 17.15 -6.94 2.43
C GLY A 93 16.07 -6.90 1.34
N ARG A 94 15.23 -7.92 1.34
CA ARG A 94 14.17 -8.04 0.32
C ARG A 94 13.22 -6.83 0.31
N MET A 95 12.86 -6.30 1.48
CA MET A 95 12.01 -5.12 1.59
C MET A 95 12.70 -3.88 1.03
N THR A 96 13.99 -3.68 1.36
CA THR A 96 14.80 -2.58 0.82
C THR A 96 14.86 -2.66 -0.71
N MET A 97 15.01 -3.86 -1.28
CA MET A 97 15.02 -4.04 -2.73
C MET A 97 13.67 -3.66 -3.37
N LEU A 98 12.55 -4.07 -2.81
CA LEU A 98 11.20 -3.72 -3.32
C LEU A 98 10.95 -2.22 -3.23
N LEU A 99 11.26 -1.61 -2.09
CA LEU A 99 11.11 -0.16 -1.90
C LEU A 99 12.04 0.64 -2.80
N ASN A 100 13.25 0.15 -3.11
CA ASN A 100 14.13 0.74 -4.13
C ASN A 100 13.50 0.69 -5.53
N GLY A 101 12.76 -0.36 -5.86
CA GLY A 101 11.98 -0.44 -7.10
C GLY A 101 10.97 0.71 -7.20
N LEU A 102 10.16 0.87 -6.16
CA LEU A 102 9.17 1.97 -6.08
C LEU A 102 9.84 3.36 -6.06
N GLU A 103 10.94 3.52 -5.33
CA GLU A 103 11.75 4.75 -5.33
C GLU A 103 12.28 5.08 -6.73
N SER A 104 12.68 4.05 -7.49
CA SER A 104 13.13 4.19 -8.87
C SER A 104 11.98 4.59 -9.80
N MET A 105 10.77 4.07 -9.59
CA MET A 105 9.59 4.50 -10.34
C MET A 105 9.31 5.99 -10.13
N CYS A 106 9.36 6.49 -8.89
CA CYS A 106 9.21 7.91 -8.60
C CYS A 106 10.28 8.76 -9.32
N LYS A 107 11.55 8.29 -9.35
CA LYS A 107 12.64 8.97 -10.09
C LYS A 107 12.40 8.99 -11.59
N GLN A 108 11.99 7.87 -12.18
CA GLN A 108 11.64 7.77 -13.60
C GLN A 108 10.46 8.68 -13.96
N ASN A 109 9.54 8.89 -13.03
CA ASN A 109 8.41 9.82 -13.18
C ASN A 109 8.79 11.31 -12.89
N GLY A 110 10.07 11.64 -12.78
CA GLY A 110 10.56 13.00 -12.63
C GLY A 110 10.51 13.57 -11.22
N CYS A 111 10.39 12.74 -10.19
CA CYS A 111 10.35 13.15 -8.75
C CYS A 111 9.27 14.20 -8.45
N ASN A 112 8.12 14.12 -9.10
CA ASN A 112 7.01 15.09 -9.02
C ASN A 112 6.03 14.82 -7.88
N ALA A 113 6.43 13.99 -6.90
CA ALA A 113 5.61 13.49 -5.79
C ALA A 113 4.42 12.60 -6.23
N HIS A 114 4.54 11.97 -7.41
CA HIS A 114 3.66 10.91 -7.91
C HIS A 114 4.49 9.73 -8.39
N VAL A 115 3.93 8.52 -8.31
CA VAL A 115 4.63 7.30 -8.73
C VAL A 115 4.34 6.95 -10.19
N ALA A 116 3.18 7.35 -10.71
CA ALA A 116 2.73 7.02 -12.06
C ALA A 116 2.05 8.23 -12.73
N GLY A 117 2.76 8.89 -13.64
CA GLY A 117 2.25 10.04 -14.40
C GLY A 117 2.26 11.36 -13.63
N PRO A 118 1.63 12.42 -14.18
CA PRO A 118 1.70 13.76 -13.63
C PRO A 118 0.64 14.10 -12.57
N GLU A 119 -0.35 13.23 -12.41
CA GLU A 119 -1.52 13.48 -11.57
C GLU A 119 -1.65 12.45 -10.46
N LEU A 120 -2.42 12.80 -9.42
CA LEU A 120 -2.75 11.90 -8.32
C LEU A 120 -3.50 10.67 -8.81
N THR A 121 -3.02 9.50 -8.40
CA THR A 121 -3.63 8.20 -8.72
C THR A 121 -3.90 7.37 -7.46
N VAL A 122 -4.63 6.27 -7.60
CA VAL A 122 -4.82 5.30 -6.50
C VAL A 122 -3.51 4.67 -6.04
N SER A 123 -2.47 4.62 -6.90
CA SER A 123 -1.14 4.12 -6.48
C SER A 123 -0.43 5.08 -5.52
N ASP A 124 -0.60 6.39 -5.66
CA ASP A 124 -0.07 7.37 -4.70
C ASP A 124 -0.75 7.23 -3.34
N LEU A 125 -2.07 7.00 -3.33
CA LEU A 125 -2.82 6.71 -2.10
C LEU A 125 -2.42 5.38 -1.47
N ALA A 126 -2.10 4.37 -2.27
CA ALA A 126 -1.56 3.11 -1.79
C ALA A 126 -0.17 3.30 -1.14
N ILE A 127 0.72 4.09 -1.77
CA ILE A 127 2.01 4.49 -1.19
C ILE A 127 1.80 5.26 0.11
N TRP A 128 0.91 6.25 0.12
CA TRP A 128 0.59 7.00 1.34
C TRP A 128 0.21 6.06 2.50
N ARG A 129 -0.66 5.10 2.24
CA ARG A 129 -1.10 4.14 3.27
C ARG A 129 0.03 3.21 3.72
N ALA A 130 0.81 2.66 2.79
CA ALA A 130 1.88 1.73 3.10
C ALA A 130 3.04 2.41 3.85
N VAL A 131 3.47 3.59 3.39
CA VAL A 131 4.51 4.39 4.06
C VAL A 131 4.05 4.83 5.44
N GLY A 132 2.80 5.28 5.59
CA GLY A 132 2.22 5.62 6.88
C GLY A 132 2.24 4.44 7.86
N TRP A 133 1.91 3.23 7.39
CA TRP A 133 1.99 2.03 8.21
C TRP A 133 3.42 1.66 8.61
N LEU A 134 4.36 1.65 7.67
CA LEU A 134 5.78 1.36 7.95
C LEU A 134 6.39 2.39 8.91
N SER A 135 5.91 3.64 8.86
CA SER A 135 6.41 4.76 9.68
C SER A 135 5.62 4.95 10.99
N SER A 136 4.60 4.15 11.25
CA SER A 136 3.74 4.30 12.43
C SER A 136 4.41 3.95 13.77
N GLY A 137 5.53 3.21 13.73
CA GLY A 137 6.20 2.69 14.93
C GLY A 137 5.54 1.45 15.54
N VAL A 138 4.44 0.94 14.97
CA VAL A 138 3.76 -0.28 15.47
C VAL A 138 4.43 -1.58 15.00
N ILE A 139 5.38 -1.51 14.07
CA ILE A 139 6.08 -2.68 13.54
C ILE A 139 7.45 -2.79 14.22
N ASP A 140 7.53 -3.55 15.30
CA ASP A 140 8.78 -3.79 16.02
C ASP A 140 9.90 -4.21 15.08
N GLY A 141 11.09 -3.62 15.24
CA GLY A 141 12.27 -3.93 14.43
C GLY A 141 12.36 -3.16 13.10
N ILE A 142 11.35 -2.36 12.74
CA ILE A 142 11.41 -1.41 11.63
C ILE A 142 11.34 0.01 12.20
N PRO A 143 12.42 0.82 12.08
CA PRO A 143 12.41 2.20 12.57
C PRO A 143 11.34 3.05 11.87
N ALA A 144 10.61 3.86 12.62
CA ALA A 144 9.59 4.76 12.04
C ALA A 144 10.16 5.75 11.01
N THR A 145 11.46 5.99 11.06
CA THR A 145 12.17 6.87 10.12
C THR A 145 12.71 6.15 8.88
N TYR A 146 12.61 4.82 8.83
CA TYR A 146 13.25 3.99 7.79
C TYR A 146 12.92 4.45 6.36
N VAL A 147 11.64 4.65 6.05
CA VAL A 147 11.27 5.09 4.69
C VAL A 147 11.73 6.51 4.42
N ARG A 148 11.54 7.42 5.37
CA ARG A 148 11.97 8.83 5.23
C ARG A 148 13.48 8.95 4.99
N ASP A 149 14.28 8.19 5.73
CA ASP A 149 15.73 8.32 5.72
C ASP A 149 16.38 7.56 4.53
N THR A 150 15.65 6.59 3.93
CA THR A 150 16.20 5.72 2.87
C THR A 150 15.59 5.99 1.50
N PHE A 151 14.30 6.36 1.42
CA PHE A 151 13.53 6.48 0.17
C PHE A 151 12.85 7.86 0.06
N PRO A 152 13.62 8.93 -0.20
CA PRO A 152 13.11 10.29 -0.11
C PRO A 152 11.98 10.60 -1.10
N ASN A 153 11.94 9.97 -2.28
CA ASN A 153 10.86 10.22 -3.24
C ASN A 153 9.57 9.49 -2.85
N LEU A 154 9.65 8.27 -2.31
CA LEU A 154 8.48 7.61 -1.72
C LEU A 154 7.93 8.40 -0.52
N HIS A 155 8.82 8.93 0.31
CA HIS A 155 8.41 9.80 1.40
C HIS A 155 7.75 11.09 0.88
N ALA A 156 8.23 11.68 -0.22
CA ALA A 156 7.61 12.84 -0.84
C ALA A 156 6.20 12.55 -1.37
N VAL A 157 5.97 11.39 -1.99
CA VAL A 157 4.61 10.94 -2.40
C VAL A 157 3.70 10.83 -1.18
N HIS A 158 4.19 10.22 -0.10
CA HIS A 158 3.44 10.11 1.15
C HIS A 158 3.05 11.48 1.72
N VAL A 159 3.99 12.41 1.82
CA VAL A 159 3.76 13.76 2.35
C VAL A 159 2.77 14.53 1.49
N ALA A 160 2.90 14.46 0.16
CA ALA A 160 2.00 15.12 -0.77
C ALA A 160 0.56 14.59 -0.65
N ALA A 161 0.39 13.27 -0.57
CA ALA A 161 -0.92 12.65 -0.39
C ALA A 161 -1.51 12.96 1.01
N ASP A 162 -0.69 12.94 2.07
CA ASP A 162 -1.12 13.26 3.44
C ASP A 162 -1.63 14.70 3.59
N ALA A 163 -1.09 15.63 2.80
CA ALA A 163 -1.50 17.03 2.76
C ALA A 163 -2.82 17.29 2.00
N LEU A 164 -3.38 16.30 1.32
CA LEU A 164 -4.65 16.45 0.60
C LEU A 164 -5.80 16.71 1.58
N PRO A 165 -6.65 17.73 1.35
CA PRO A 165 -7.76 18.07 2.25
C PRO A 165 -8.69 16.86 2.54
N LYS A 166 -9.00 16.06 1.52
CA LYS A 166 -9.83 14.86 1.66
C LYS A 166 -9.18 13.75 2.48
N VAL A 167 -7.86 13.63 2.42
CA VAL A 167 -7.10 12.69 3.26
C VAL A 167 -7.10 13.17 4.71
N ALA A 168 -6.88 14.46 4.95
CA ALA A 168 -6.93 15.05 6.28
C ALA A 168 -8.33 14.90 6.91
N GLU A 169 -9.39 15.17 6.15
CA GLU A 169 -10.78 14.97 6.56
C GLU A 169 -11.06 13.51 6.93
N TRP A 170 -10.59 12.58 6.07
CA TRP A 170 -10.75 11.14 6.31
C TRP A 170 -10.01 10.68 7.58
N LYS A 171 -8.77 11.13 7.80
CA LYS A 171 -7.99 10.83 9.02
C LYS A 171 -8.69 11.33 10.27
N ALA A 172 -9.26 12.54 10.24
CA ALA A 172 -10.00 13.10 11.37
C ALA A 172 -11.25 12.28 11.71
N ALA A 173 -11.93 11.75 10.68
CA ALA A 173 -13.11 10.88 10.87
C ALA A 173 -12.75 9.46 11.35
N HIS A 174 -11.49 9.00 11.17
CA HIS A 174 -11.05 7.64 11.45
C HIS A 174 -9.78 7.58 12.32
N PRO A 175 -9.74 8.22 13.51
CA PRO A 175 -8.51 8.39 14.29
C PRO A 175 -7.92 7.08 14.80
N HIS A 176 -8.70 5.99 14.84
CA HIS A 176 -8.24 4.67 15.31
C HIS A 176 -7.56 3.82 14.22
N GLN A 177 -7.66 4.22 12.95
CA GLN A 177 -7.07 3.48 11.83
C GLN A 177 -5.66 3.95 11.48
N TYR A 178 -5.18 5.05 12.12
CA TYR A 178 -3.89 5.71 11.86
C TYR A 178 -3.03 5.88 13.13
N ARG A 179 -3.19 4.98 14.08
CA ARG A 179 -2.30 4.89 15.24
C ARG A 179 -1.31 3.78 15.05
#